data_da33e000a79ba83ab93db4d4429eb968
#
_entry.id   da33e000a79ba83ab93db4d4429eb968
#
_cell.length_a   1.000
_cell.length_b   1.000
_cell.length_c   1.000
_cell.angle_alpha   90.00
_cell.angle_beta   90.00
_cell.angle_gamma   90.00
#
_symmetry.space_group_name_H-M   'P 1'
#
loop_
_entity.id
_entity.type
_entity.pdbx_description
1 polymer ?
#
loop_
_entity_poly.entity_id
_entity_poly.type
_entity_poly.pdbx_seq_one_letter_code
_entity_poly.pdbx_strand_id
1 'polypeptide(L)'
;MKKNIHFISLDSILAEWLHDRLEQEPPQSAYAKGLLAGLRELLNDKASTLVLGVAGSRGNLSDTADDGIYTGELSIHPKSRRVLRQGREISLTPKEFDILYLLAQNRGEVFTKEQIYRAVWYGDFLLADSNIMAFIRKLRKKIEPNPDAPEYILTIWGIGYKFNDQL
;
A
#
# COMPACT_ATOMS: atom_id res chain seq x y z
N MET A 1 15.03 -9.42 15.04
CA MET A 1 14.91 -10.54 14.08
C MET A 1 14.11 -10.02 12.88
N LYS A 2 14.68 -10.02 11.68
CA LYS A 2 13.96 -9.72 10.43
C LYS A 2 12.96 -10.87 10.19
N LYS A 3 11.65 -10.56 10.11
CA LYS A 3 10.64 -11.53 9.69
C LYS A 3 10.62 -11.54 8.16
N ASN A 4 10.87 -12.68 7.55
CA ASN A 4 10.79 -12.83 6.10
C ASN A 4 9.30 -12.99 5.69
N ILE A 5 8.92 -12.33 4.60
CA ILE A 5 7.64 -12.57 3.94
C ILE A 5 7.88 -13.64 2.89
N HIS A 6 7.11 -14.71 2.95
CA HIS A 6 7.15 -15.78 1.95
C HIS A 6 5.90 -15.67 1.07
N PHE A 7 6.12 -15.56 -0.23
CA PHE A 7 5.05 -15.63 -1.22
C PHE A 7 4.91 -17.11 -1.65
N ILE A 8 3.73 -17.66 -1.45
CA ILE A 8 3.39 -19.03 -1.86
C ILE A 8 2.24 -18.91 -2.87
N SER A 9 2.43 -19.49 -4.07
CA SER A 9 1.36 -19.59 -5.05
C SER A 9 0.49 -20.80 -4.75
N LEU A 10 -0.81 -20.60 -4.69
CA LEU A 10 -1.81 -21.66 -4.62
C LEU A 10 -2.41 -21.84 -6.02
N ASP A 11 -2.43 -23.05 -6.53
CA ASP A 11 -3.26 -23.37 -7.68
C ASP A 11 -4.72 -23.63 -7.25
N SER A 12 -5.63 -23.68 -8.21
CA SER A 12 -7.07 -23.88 -7.92
C SER A 12 -7.33 -25.21 -7.22
N ILE A 13 -6.59 -26.27 -7.58
CA ILE A 13 -6.74 -27.62 -6.99
C ILE A 13 -6.42 -27.60 -5.50
N LEU A 14 -5.30 -26.97 -5.13
CA LEU A 14 -4.89 -26.85 -3.72
C LEU A 14 -5.83 -25.91 -2.95
N ALA A 15 -6.30 -24.83 -3.57
CA ALA A 15 -7.24 -23.91 -2.96
C ALA A 15 -8.60 -24.59 -2.70
N GLU A 16 -9.12 -25.36 -3.66
CA GLU A 16 -10.35 -26.17 -3.52
C GLU A 16 -10.19 -27.21 -2.41
N TRP A 17 -9.10 -27.96 -2.42
CA TRP A 17 -8.83 -28.97 -1.40
C TRP A 17 -8.78 -28.36 0.02
N LEU A 18 -8.10 -27.23 0.17
CA LEU A 18 -8.06 -26.50 1.46
C LEU A 18 -9.43 -26.02 1.90
N HIS A 19 -10.22 -25.48 0.97
CA HIS A 19 -11.57 -25.01 1.21
C HIS A 19 -12.45 -26.16 1.71
N ASP A 20 -12.50 -27.26 0.96
CA ASP A 20 -13.32 -28.43 1.25
C ASP A 20 -12.94 -29.09 2.58
N ARG A 21 -11.63 -29.17 2.84
CA ARG A 21 -11.13 -29.74 4.10
C ARG A 21 -11.53 -28.90 5.30
N LEU A 22 -11.44 -27.57 5.18
CA LEU A 22 -11.86 -26.63 6.22
C LEU A 22 -13.38 -26.60 6.41
N GLU A 23 -14.16 -26.85 5.37
CA GLU A 23 -15.62 -26.92 5.43
C GLU A 23 -16.09 -28.22 6.11
N GLN A 24 -15.47 -29.36 5.78
CA GLN A 24 -15.81 -30.68 6.35
C GLN A 24 -15.36 -30.85 7.80
N GLU A 25 -14.17 -30.39 8.13
CA GLU A 25 -13.56 -30.53 9.46
C GLU A 25 -12.99 -29.18 9.94
N PRO A 26 -13.88 -28.21 10.29
CA PRO A 26 -13.40 -26.90 10.72
C PRO A 26 -12.62 -27.00 12.03
N PRO A 27 -11.39 -26.47 12.10
CA PRO A 27 -10.64 -26.44 13.35
C PRO A 27 -11.33 -25.54 14.36
N GLN A 28 -11.15 -25.82 15.67
CA GLN A 28 -11.66 -24.98 16.76
C GLN A 28 -10.83 -23.67 16.84
N SER A 29 -11.04 -22.79 15.89
CA SER A 29 -10.36 -21.50 15.77
C SER A 29 -11.36 -20.40 15.39
N ALA A 30 -11.28 -19.27 16.08
CA ALA A 30 -12.09 -18.10 15.74
C ALA A 30 -11.80 -17.58 14.31
N TYR A 31 -10.65 -17.93 13.74
CA TYR A 31 -10.21 -17.49 12.41
C TYR A 31 -10.58 -18.45 11.27
N ALA A 32 -11.11 -19.66 11.59
CA ALA A 32 -11.46 -20.65 10.57
C ALA A 32 -12.47 -20.12 9.56
N LYS A 33 -13.51 -19.41 10.03
CA LYS A 33 -14.54 -18.80 9.16
C LYS A 33 -13.97 -17.74 8.22
N GLY A 34 -13.01 -16.92 8.70
CA GLY A 34 -12.36 -15.91 7.88
C GLY A 34 -11.50 -16.52 6.79
N LEU A 35 -10.73 -17.58 7.12
CA LEU A 35 -9.93 -18.31 6.13
C LEU A 35 -10.81 -18.97 5.06
N LEU A 36 -11.92 -19.61 5.46
CA LEU A 36 -12.86 -20.22 4.54
C LEU A 36 -13.48 -19.18 3.58
N ALA A 37 -13.88 -18.01 4.10
CA ALA A 37 -14.40 -16.93 3.29
C ALA A 37 -13.36 -16.40 2.27
N GLY A 38 -12.11 -16.20 2.70
CA GLY A 38 -11.03 -15.76 1.83
C GLY A 38 -10.69 -16.76 0.72
N LEU A 39 -10.65 -18.05 1.03
CA LEU A 39 -10.47 -19.11 0.02
C LEU A 39 -11.61 -19.13 -1.00
N ARG A 40 -12.85 -18.93 -0.55
CA ARG A 40 -14.02 -18.83 -1.43
C ARG A 40 -13.95 -17.61 -2.36
N GLU A 41 -13.45 -16.48 -1.89
CA GLU A 41 -13.23 -15.29 -2.73
C GLU A 41 -12.15 -15.52 -3.78
N LEU A 42 -11.06 -16.22 -3.44
CA LEU A 42 -10.03 -16.63 -4.41
C LEU A 42 -10.58 -17.54 -5.49
N LEU A 43 -11.34 -18.58 -5.09
CA LEU A 43 -11.92 -19.55 -6.03
C LEU A 43 -13.00 -18.95 -6.96
N ASN A 44 -13.64 -17.85 -6.55
CA ASN A 44 -14.63 -17.14 -7.35
C ASN A 44 -14.07 -15.93 -8.11
N ASP A 45 -12.76 -15.81 -8.24
CA ASP A 45 -12.07 -14.68 -8.90
C ASP A 45 -12.42 -13.30 -8.33
N LYS A 46 -12.92 -13.24 -7.09
CA LYS A 46 -13.24 -12.00 -6.38
C LYS A 46 -12.02 -11.42 -5.65
N ALA A 47 -11.02 -12.24 -5.41
CA ALA A 47 -9.73 -11.86 -4.86
C ALA A 47 -8.62 -12.53 -5.65
N SER A 48 -7.50 -11.86 -5.85
CA SER A 48 -6.31 -12.42 -6.50
C SER A 48 -5.23 -12.86 -5.51
N THR A 49 -5.37 -12.48 -4.24
CA THR A 49 -4.36 -12.72 -3.20
C THR A 49 -5.02 -12.85 -1.84
N LEU A 50 -4.57 -13.82 -1.06
CA LEU A 50 -4.93 -14.01 0.35
C LEU A 50 -3.67 -13.87 1.20
N VAL A 51 -3.69 -12.94 2.15
CA VAL A 51 -2.59 -12.73 3.09
C VAL A 51 -2.89 -13.45 4.40
N LEU A 52 -2.02 -14.39 4.78
CA LEU A 52 -2.15 -15.17 6.02
C LEU A 52 -1.11 -14.75 7.04
N GLY A 53 -1.53 -14.59 8.28
CA GLY A 53 -0.68 -14.31 9.42
C GLY A 53 -1.02 -15.21 10.61
N VAL A 54 -0.02 -15.50 11.46
CA VAL A 54 -0.25 -16.26 12.70
C VAL A 54 -0.72 -15.29 13.80
N ALA A 55 -1.91 -15.52 14.33
CA ALA A 55 -2.45 -14.76 15.47
C ALA A 55 -1.52 -14.88 16.68
N GLY A 56 -1.21 -13.72 17.31
CA GLY A 56 -0.25 -13.67 18.44
C GLY A 56 1.15 -13.21 18.07
N SER A 57 1.53 -13.17 16.80
CA SER A 57 2.66 -12.36 16.35
C SER A 57 2.19 -10.90 16.34
N ARG A 58 2.74 -10.04 17.20
CA ARG A 58 2.35 -8.63 17.35
C ARG A 58 2.17 -7.92 15.99
N GLY A 59 0.95 -7.91 15.51
CA GLY A 59 0.41 -7.22 14.38
C GLY A 59 -1.07 -7.52 14.40
N ASN A 60 -1.89 -6.59 14.92
CA ASN A 60 -3.35 -6.73 14.86
C ASN A 60 -3.75 -6.82 13.38
N LEU A 61 -4.03 -8.04 12.92
CA LEU A 61 -4.89 -8.27 11.78
C LEU A 61 -6.32 -7.98 12.27
N SER A 62 -6.66 -6.71 12.41
CA SER A 62 -8.04 -6.29 12.57
C SER A 62 -8.78 -6.50 11.26
N ASP A 63 -9.99 -7.01 11.35
CA ASP A 63 -10.95 -7.51 10.36
C ASP A 63 -11.30 -6.60 9.16
N THR A 64 -10.31 -6.03 8.52
CA THR A 64 -10.41 -5.48 7.17
C THR A 64 -9.06 -5.76 6.52
N ALA A 65 -9.03 -6.31 5.31
CA ALA A 65 -7.82 -6.28 4.49
C ALA A 65 -7.34 -4.83 4.46
N ASP A 66 -6.37 -4.51 5.32
CA ASP A 66 -5.75 -3.20 5.36
C ASP A 66 -4.78 -3.16 4.18
N ASP A 67 -5.25 -2.62 3.05
CA ASP A 67 -4.42 -2.37 1.87
C ASP A 67 -3.37 -1.28 2.15
N GLY A 68 -3.00 -1.10 3.42
CA GLY A 68 -2.03 -0.11 3.88
C GLY A 68 -0.64 -0.37 3.33
N ILE A 69 0.01 0.69 2.87
CA ILE A 69 1.43 0.67 2.50
C ILE A 69 2.23 1.08 3.72
N TYR A 70 3.11 0.17 4.17
CA TYR A 70 3.96 0.38 5.34
C TYR A 70 5.42 0.50 4.91
N THR A 71 6.09 1.58 5.32
CA THR A 71 7.48 1.85 4.95
C THR A 71 8.17 2.74 5.99
N GLY A 72 9.23 2.23 6.59
CA GLY A 72 9.90 2.93 7.69
C GLY A 72 8.91 3.31 8.79
N GLU A 73 8.82 4.61 9.08
CA GLU A 73 7.89 5.15 10.08
C GLU A 73 6.52 5.56 9.50
N LEU A 74 6.34 5.43 8.17
CA LEU A 74 5.16 5.89 7.45
C LEU A 74 4.20 4.73 7.18
N SER A 75 2.90 4.96 7.42
CA SER A 75 1.82 4.08 7.00
C SER A 75 0.77 4.87 6.22
N ILE A 76 0.38 4.34 5.06
CA ILE A 76 -0.55 4.96 4.12
C ILE A 76 -1.74 4.02 3.98
N HIS A 77 -2.94 4.48 4.33
CA HIS A 77 -4.18 3.72 4.32
C HIS A 77 -5.09 4.23 3.19
N PRO A 78 -5.10 3.59 2.02
CA PRO A 78 -5.78 4.11 0.83
C PRO A 78 -7.31 4.18 0.99
N LYS A 79 -7.94 3.17 1.60
CA LYS A 79 -9.40 3.15 1.80
C LYS A 79 -9.92 4.30 2.67
N SER A 80 -9.20 4.62 3.73
CA SER A 80 -9.55 5.73 4.62
C SER A 80 -8.87 7.05 4.24
N ARG A 81 -7.98 7.05 3.24
CA ARG A 81 -7.16 8.19 2.80
C ARG A 81 -6.35 8.82 3.95
N ARG A 82 -5.93 8.00 4.91
CA ARG A 82 -5.16 8.41 6.07
C ARG A 82 -3.68 8.10 5.89
N VAL A 83 -2.85 8.96 6.43
CA VAL A 83 -1.40 8.77 6.48
C VAL A 83 -0.94 8.99 7.91
N LEU A 84 -0.14 8.07 8.43
CA LEU A 84 0.44 8.20 9.76
C LEU A 84 1.97 8.13 9.67
N ARG A 85 2.65 8.88 10.53
CA ARG A 85 4.09 8.73 10.78
C ARG A 85 4.32 8.49 12.27
N GLN A 86 5.00 7.41 12.62
CA GLN A 86 5.18 6.99 14.03
C GLN A 86 3.85 6.86 14.77
N GLY A 87 2.79 6.39 14.10
CA GLY A 87 1.45 6.27 14.65
C GLY A 87 0.66 7.56 14.80
N ARG A 88 1.23 8.73 14.45
CA ARG A 88 0.55 10.03 14.47
C ARG A 88 0.03 10.38 13.09
N GLU A 89 -1.23 10.76 13.01
CA GLU A 89 -1.87 11.12 11.76
C GLU A 89 -1.30 12.42 11.17
N ILE A 90 -1.03 12.39 9.87
CA ILE A 90 -0.58 13.53 9.08
C ILE A 90 -1.73 14.01 8.21
N SER A 91 -2.13 15.29 8.39
CA SER A 91 -3.16 15.89 7.54
C SER A 91 -2.61 16.24 6.16
N LEU A 92 -3.09 15.54 5.14
CA LEU A 92 -2.81 15.80 3.74
C LEU A 92 -4.06 16.35 3.05
N THR A 93 -3.85 17.24 2.08
CA THR A 93 -4.92 17.61 1.14
C THR A 93 -5.21 16.44 0.20
N PRO A 94 -6.39 16.38 -0.45
CA PRO A 94 -6.71 15.30 -1.38
C PRO A 94 -5.63 15.07 -2.45
N LYS A 95 -5.10 16.13 -3.05
CA LYS A 95 -4.07 16.03 -4.08
C LYS A 95 -2.69 15.62 -3.55
N GLU A 96 -2.33 16.04 -2.34
CA GLU A 96 -1.12 15.57 -1.67
C GLU A 96 -1.21 14.07 -1.40
N PHE A 97 -2.38 13.59 -0.95
CA PHE A 97 -2.61 12.16 -0.74
C PHE A 97 -2.51 11.38 -2.06
N ASP A 98 -3.17 11.85 -3.12
CA ASP A 98 -3.17 11.17 -4.42
C ASP A 98 -1.76 11.05 -5.00
N ILE A 99 -0.93 12.10 -4.90
CA ILE A 99 0.48 12.06 -5.31
C ILE A 99 1.27 11.04 -4.47
N LEU A 100 1.13 11.11 -3.14
CA LEU A 100 1.82 10.19 -2.25
C LEU A 100 1.46 8.74 -2.55
N TYR A 101 0.16 8.46 -2.69
CA TYR A 101 -0.34 7.13 -2.96
C TYR A 101 0.12 6.61 -4.32
N LEU A 102 0.05 7.43 -5.39
CA LEU A 102 0.56 7.08 -6.71
C LEU A 102 2.03 6.62 -6.65
N LEU A 103 2.87 7.40 -5.99
CA LEU A 103 4.30 7.09 -5.89
C LEU A 103 4.55 5.88 -4.99
N ALA A 104 3.86 5.78 -3.85
CA ALA A 104 4.09 4.73 -2.86
C ALA A 104 3.61 3.35 -3.33
N GLN A 105 2.53 3.27 -4.13
CA GLN A 105 2.09 1.99 -4.70
C GLN A 105 3.01 1.48 -5.82
N ASN A 106 3.81 2.37 -6.44
CA ASN A 106 4.74 2.06 -7.52
C ASN A 106 6.19 2.33 -7.08
N ARG A 107 6.61 1.74 -5.95
CA ARG A 107 7.95 1.95 -5.39
C ARG A 107 9.05 1.67 -6.41
N GLY A 108 10.05 2.54 -6.45
CA GLY A 108 11.18 2.41 -7.36
C GLY A 108 10.92 2.92 -8.78
N GLU A 109 9.65 3.04 -9.19
CA GLU A 109 9.29 3.59 -10.50
C GLU A 109 9.43 5.12 -10.50
N VAL A 110 10.02 5.66 -11.56
CA VAL A 110 10.23 7.10 -11.73
C VAL A 110 9.07 7.69 -12.53
N PHE A 111 8.37 8.64 -11.94
CA PHE A 111 7.28 9.37 -12.58
C PHE A 111 7.74 10.78 -12.98
N THR A 112 7.53 11.15 -14.23
CA THR A 112 7.72 12.52 -14.69
C THR A 112 6.64 13.43 -14.09
N LYS A 113 6.88 14.75 -14.07
CA LYS A 113 5.87 15.73 -13.61
C LYS A 113 4.57 15.61 -14.39
N GLU A 114 4.66 15.37 -15.69
CA GLU A 114 3.51 15.17 -16.57
C GLU A 114 2.72 13.91 -16.22
N GLN A 115 3.40 12.78 -15.97
CA GLN A 115 2.74 11.54 -15.57
C GLN A 115 2.02 11.68 -14.23
N ILE A 116 2.65 12.33 -13.24
CA ILE A 116 2.02 12.62 -11.95
C ILE A 116 0.80 13.51 -12.15
N TYR A 117 0.90 14.56 -12.95
CA TYR A 117 -0.21 15.45 -13.21
C TYR A 117 -1.39 14.72 -13.86
N ARG A 118 -1.16 14.00 -14.94
CA ARG A 118 -2.21 13.24 -15.66
C ARG A 118 -2.90 12.22 -14.74
N ALA A 119 -2.13 11.50 -13.94
CA ALA A 119 -2.67 10.50 -13.02
C ALA A 119 -3.53 11.09 -11.90
N VAL A 120 -3.18 12.28 -11.40
CA VAL A 120 -3.84 12.88 -10.23
C VAL A 120 -4.96 13.86 -10.61
N TRP A 121 -4.85 14.56 -11.75
CA TRP A 121 -5.85 15.56 -12.17
C TRP A 121 -6.76 15.10 -13.31
N TYR A 122 -6.50 13.92 -13.90
CA TYR A 122 -7.33 13.33 -14.98
C TYR A 122 -7.53 14.26 -16.19
N GLY A 123 -6.55 15.11 -16.51
CA GLY A 123 -6.66 16.12 -17.54
C GLY A 123 -5.39 16.31 -18.35
N ASP A 124 -5.48 17.17 -19.36
CA ASP A 124 -4.34 17.55 -20.17
C ASP A 124 -3.34 18.37 -19.34
N PHE A 125 -2.07 18.05 -19.52
CA PHE A 125 -0.98 18.73 -18.84
C PHE A 125 -0.74 20.11 -19.48
N LEU A 126 -1.14 21.17 -18.77
CA LEU A 126 -0.79 22.52 -19.14
C LEU A 126 0.45 22.96 -18.34
N LEU A 127 1.51 23.32 -19.04
CA LEU A 127 2.80 23.71 -18.46
C LEU A 127 2.68 24.83 -17.39
N ALA A 128 1.69 25.71 -17.54
CA ALA A 128 1.44 26.82 -16.62
C ALA A 128 0.86 26.38 -15.26
N ASP A 129 0.12 25.26 -15.22
CA ASP A 129 -0.61 24.83 -14.03
C ASP A 129 0.10 23.72 -13.22
N SER A 130 1.21 23.20 -13.75
CA SER A 130 1.91 22.05 -13.15
C SER A 130 2.79 22.44 -11.97
N ASN A 131 2.18 22.83 -10.88
CA ASN A 131 2.95 23.12 -9.66
C ASN A 131 3.30 21.84 -8.87
N ILE A 132 3.60 20.73 -9.61
CA ILE A 132 3.99 19.44 -8.99
C ILE A 132 5.15 19.63 -8.01
N MET A 133 6.13 20.48 -8.35
CA MET A 133 7.26 20.76 -7.45
C MET A 133 6.81 21.34 -6.11
N ALA A 134 5.81 22.23 -6.12
CA ALA A 134 5.28 22.79 -4.88
C ALA A 134 4.49 21.78 -4.07
N PHE A 135 3.74 20.88 -4.71
CA PHE A 135 3.09 19.76 -4.04
C PHE A 135 4.10 18.81 -3.42
N ILE A 136 5.14 18.41 -4.15
CA ILE A 136 6.22 17.57 -3.62
C ILE A 136 6.90 18.24 -2.43
N ARG A 137 7.21 19.55 -2.53
CA ARG A 137 7.81 20.29 -1.41
C ARG A 137 6.91 20.33 -0.17
N LYS A 138 5.59 20.59 -0.36
CA LYS A 138 4.61 20.58 0.74
C LYS A 138 4.49 19.18 1.35
N LEU A 139 4.43 18.16 0.51
CA LEU A 139 4.32 16.77 0.92
C LEU A 139 5.56 16.35 1.74
N ARG A 140 6.77 16.63 1.25
CA ARG A 140 8.01 16.37 1.99
C ARG A 140 8.02 17.03 3.37
N LYS A 141 7.60 18.28 3.48
CA LYS A 141 7.50 18.98 4.79
C LYS A 141 6.61 18.27 5.80
N LYS A 142 5.66 17.47 5.33
CA LYS A 142 4.70 16.77 6.19
C LYS A 142 5.14 15.34 6.52
N ILE A 143 5.70 14.63 5.55
CA ILE A 143 5.97 13.18 5.70
C ILE A 143 7.44 12.86 5.99
N GLU A 144 8.40 13.65 5.48
CA GLU A 144 9.81 13.33 5.62
C GLU A 144 10.32 13.64 7.03
N PRO A 145 11.26 12.84 7.56
CA PRO A 145 11.98 13.20 8.78
C PRO A 145 12.76 14.50 8.61
N ASN A 146 13.43 14.66 7.45
CA ASN A 146 14.12 15.87 7.03
C ASN A 146 13.71 16.23 5.59
N PRO A 147 12.91 17.29 5.37
CA PRO A 147 12.46 17.69 4.03
C PRO A 147 13.60 18.08 3.05
N ASP A 148 14.74 18.52 3.57
CA ASP A 148 15.89 18.91 2.75
C ASP A 148 16.79 17.73 2.39
N ALA A 149 16.68 16.60 3.12
CA ALA A 149 17.30 15.33 2.83
C ALA A 149 16.22 14.22 2.78
N PRO A 150 15.35 14.19 1.74
CA PRO A 150 14.19 13.32 1.70
C PRO A 150 14.58 11.85 1.60
N GLU A 151 13.90 11.01 2.39
CA GLU A 151 14.09 9.56 2.44
C GLU A 151 12.97 8.81 1.69
N TYR A 152 11.73 9.32 1.71
CA TYR A 152 10.57 8.67 1.09
C TYR A 152 10.40 9.03 -0.38
N ILE A 153 10.36 10.35 -0.70
CA ILE A 153 10.17 10.82 -2.07
C ILE A 153 11.49 11.36 -2.60
N LEU A 154 12.13 10.60 -3.48
CA LEU A 154 13.41 10.95 -4.07
C LEU A 154 13.22 11.76 -5.35
N THR A 155 14.15 12.71 -5.59
CA THR A 155 14.22 13.44 -6.86
C THR A 155 15.20 12.71 -7.79
N ILE A 156 14.75 12.40 -8.99
CA ILE A 156 15.61 11.93 -10.08
C ILE A 156 15.83 13.13 -11.01
N TRP A 157 17.00 13.71 -10.89
CA TRP A 157 17.35 14.97 -11.56
C TRP A 157 17.16 14.89 -13.09
N GLY A 158 16.51 15.90 -13.63
CA GLY A 158 16.18 15.95 -15.06
C GLY A 158 15.01 15.08 -15.50
N ILE A 159 14.49 14.17 -14.65
CA ILE A 159 13.43 13.22 -14.99
C ILE A 159 12.16 13.46 -14.17
N GLY A 160 12.20 13.29 -12.85
CA GLY A 160 10.99 13.37 -12.03
C GLY A 160 11.20 12.91 -10.59
N TYR A 161 10.23 12.16 -10.08
CA TYR A 161 10.18 11.71 -8.69
C TYR A 161 9.91 10.22 -8.60
N LYS A 162 10.44 9.56 -7.59
CA LYS A 162 10.10 8.19 -7.23
C LYS A 162 9.88 8.04 -5.72
N PHE A 163 9.11 7.04 -5.32
CA PHE A 163 9.11 6.58 -3.93
C PHE A 163 10.29 5.64 -3.71
N ASN A 164 10.97 5.79 -2.58
CA ASN A 164 12.15 4.99 -2.27
C ASN A 164 11.77 3.52 -2.09
N ASP A 165 12.46 2.64 -2.79
CA ASP A 165 12.30 1.18 -2.77
C ASP A 165 13.27 0.47 -1.81
N GLN A 166 14.13 1.23 -1.14
CA GLN A 166 15.13 0.71 -0.20
C GLN A 166 14.70 0.81 1.28
N LEU A 167 13.46 1.25 1.58
CA LEU A 167 12.92 1.42 2.93
C LEU A 167 12.09 0.23 3.39
#